data_47c659af6b75bdc6487dd947dc774109
#
_entry.id   47c659af6b75bdc6487dd947dc774109
#
_cell.length_a   1.000
_cell.length_b   1.000
_cell.length_c   1.000
_cell.angle_alpha   90.00
_cell.angle_beta   90.00
_cell.angle_gamma   90.00
#
_symmetry.space_group_name_H-M   'P 1'
#
loop_
_entity.id
_entity.type
_entity.pdbx_description
1 polymer ?
#
loop_
_entity_poly.entity_id
_entity_poly.type
_entity_poly.pdbx_seq_one_letter_code
_entity_poly.pdbx_strand_id
1 'polypeptide(L)'
;MISVSLCMIVKNEEKVLQRCLESVKDLVDEINIIDTGSSDRTKEIASRYTDRIYDFKWIDDFAAARNYSFSKATKEYTFWLDADDILLPDDQEKFLKVKETFEPIYDSVKMVYALDRSTTGEFSNSLMRNRLVKTEKGYKWIGKVHEYLEVIGTVFTSDICVTHLSIKTGKTDRNLRIYEKQKEEGVPFSPRDLYYHGNECYELGEFKKAFESYRAFLDTEKGWVEDCIGAYDKGGECLLQLGREKEAELFFYESFVHDLPRANICCKLG
;
A
#
# COMPACT_ATOMS: atom_id res chain seq x y z
N MET A 1 -7.47 28.29 -2.61
CA MET A 1 -6.33 27.32 -2.78
C MET A 1 -6.11 26.65 -1.45
N ILE A 2 -6.15 25.33 -1.40
CA ILE A 2 -5.84 24.56 -0.18
C ILE A 2 -4.33 24.48 0.07
N SER A 3 -3.93 24.36 1.34
CA SER A 3 -2.54 24.14 1.72
C SER A 3 -2.28 22.66 2.01
N VAL A 4 -1.11 22.14 1.60
CA VAL A 4 -0.80 20.70 1.58
C VAL A 4 0.54 20.41 2.27
N SER A 5 0.53 19.48 3.24
CA SER A 5 1.73 18.85 3.80
C SER A 5 2.00 17.53 3.09
N LEU A 6 3.16 17.36 2.46
CA LEU A 6 3.67 16.05 2.07
C LEU A 6 4.22 15.33 3.30
N CYS A 7 3.83 14.07 3.48
CA CYS A 7 4.28 13.19 4.55
C CYS A 7 4.83 11.88 3.97
N MET A 8 6.09 11.59 4.26
CA MET A 8 6.79 10.41 3.75
C MET A 8 7.51 9.67 4.87
N ILE A 9 7.56 8.34 4.77
CA ILE A 9 8.47 7.49 5.53
C ILE A 9 9.54 6.95 4.57
N VAL A 10 10.81 7.00 4.97
CA VAL A 10 11.93 6.62 4.11
C VAL A 10 12.92 5.73 4.84
N LYS A 11 13.58 4.83 4.09
CA LYS A 11 14.73 4.04 4.56
C LYS A 11 15.57 3.55 3.40
N ASN A 12 16.82 4.05 3.30
CA ASN A 12 17.77 3.67 2.25
C ASN A 12 17.21 3.86 0.83
N GLU A 13 16.75 5.08 0.55
CA GLU A 13 16.10 5.49 -0.70
C GLU A 13 16.95 6.47 -1.53
N GLU A 14 18.27 6.52 -1.33
CA GLU A 14 19.17 7.46 -2.02
C GLU A 14 19.05 7.48 -3.54
N LYS A 15 18.63 6.34 -4.14
CA LYS A 15 18.54 6.19 -5.60
C LYS A 15 17.25 6.75 -6.20
N VAL A 16 16.20 6.91 -5.40
CA VAL A 16 14.86 7.24 -5.90
C VAL A 16 14.25 8.50 -5.26
N LEU A 17 14.62 8.82 -4.01
CA LEU A 17 14.01 9.90 -3.26
C LEU A 17 14.11 11.25 -3.97
N GLN A 18 15.25 11.55 -4.62
CA GLN A 18 15.43 12.81 -5.31
C GLN A 18 14.39 13.02 -6.40
N ARG A 19 14.15 12.04 -7.26
CA ARG A 19 13.17 12.18 -8.36
C ARG A 19 11.73 12.29 -7.84
N CYS A 20 11.41 11.61 -6.72
CA CYS A 20 10.11 11.75 -6.06
C CYS A 20 9.93 13.20 -5.60
N LEU A 21 10.86 13.74 -4.82
CA LEU A 21 10.78 15.09 -4.28
C LEU A 21 10.78 16.16 -5.39
N GLU A 22 11.59 16.00 -6.45
CA GLU A 22 11.57 16.89 -7.62
C GLU A 22 10.18 16.92 -8.29
N SER A 23 9.46 15.81 -8.32
CA SER A 23 8.15 15.75 -8.95
C SER A 23 7.04 16.45 -8.17
N VAL A 24 7.26 16.79 -6.88
CA VAL A 24 6.20 17.30 -6.02
C VAL A 24 6.57 18.55 -5.21
N LYS A 25 7.83 18.97 -5.18
CA LYS A 25 8.31 20.09 -4.35
C LYS A 25 7.53 21.39 -4.57
N ASP A 26 7.13 21.65 -5.82
CA ASP A 26 6.42 22.88 -6.21
C ASP A 26 4.89 22.74 -6.07
N LEU A 27 4.40 21.55 -5.70
CA LEU A 27 2.96 21.25 -5.54
C LEU A 27 2.51 21.37 -4.09
N VAL A 28 3.44 21.23 -3.14
CA VAL A 28 3.13 21.17 -1.70
C VAL A 28 3.70 22.37 -0.94
N ASP A 29 3.11 22.68 0.21
CA ASP A 29 3.50 23.85 1.02
C ASP A 29 4.38 23.46 2.20
N GLU A 30 4.55 22.15 2.44
CA GLU A 30 5.35 21.60 3.52
C GLU A 30 5.78 20.17 3.15
N ILE A 31 7.02 19.81 3.45
CA ILE A 31 7.56 18.46 3.23
C ILE A 31 8.05 17.92 4.57
N ASN A 32 7.46 16.79 5.03
CA ASN A 32 7.84 16.08 6.24
C ASN A 32 8.42 14.71 5.88
N ILE A 33 9.69 14.50 6.19
CA ILE A 33 10.39 13.24 5.94
C ILE A 33 10.65 12.54 7.27
N ILE A 34 10.16 11.31 7.40
CA ILE A 34 10.41 10.46 8.55
C ILE A 34 11.43 9.39 8.14
N ASP A 35 12.63 9.54 8.62
CA ASP A 35 13.68 8.55 8.42
C ASP A 35 13.57 7.42 9.45
N THR A 36 13.43 6.20 8.95
CA THR A 36 13.25 5.00 9.79
C THR A 36 14.55 4.22 9.98
N GLY A 37 15.70 4.93 9.88
CA GLY A 37 17.04 4.40 10.12
C GLY A 37 17.79 4.13 8.82
N SER A 38 17.92 5.15 7.96
CA SER A 38 18.78 5.08 6.77
C SER A 38 20.26 5.11 7.13
N SER A 39 21.04 4.33 6.40
CA SER A 39 22.51 4.25 6.49
C SER A 39 23.22 4.77 5.23
N ASP A 40 22.45 5.16 4.20
CA ASP A 40 22.91 5.73 2.94
C ASP A 40 22.70 7.25 2.91
N ARG A 41 22.76 7.86 1.73
CA ARG A 41 22.62 9.31 1.56
C ARG A 41 21.18 9.83 1.57
N THR A 42 20.19 9.03 1.98
CA THR A 42 18.76 9.42 2.00
C THR A 42 18.53 10.72 2.75
N LYS A 43 19.08 10.87 3.97
CA LYS A 43 18.91 12.10 4.78
C LYS A 43 19.60 13.32 4.15
N GLU A 44 20.78 13.14 3.55
CA GLU A 44 21.48 14.19 2.82
C GLU A 44 20.66 14.69 1.62
N ILE A 45 20.03 13.76 0.88
CA ILE A 45 19.16 14.12 -0.24
C ILE A 45 17.92 14.87 0.25
N ALA A 46 17.25 14.36 1.29
CA ALA A 46 16.07 14.99 1.87
C ALA A 46 16.34 16.42 2.34
N SER A 47 17.52 16.69 2.94
CA SER A 47 17.90 18.01 3.47
C SER A 47 18.02 19.11 2.42
N ARG A 48 18.07 18.77 1.13
CA ARG A 48 18.05 19.74 0.02
C ARG A 48 16.66 20.31 -0.26
N TYR A 49 15.61 19.68 0.30
CA TYR A 49 14.21 20.02 0.05
C TYR A 49 13.49 20.53 1.29
N THR A 50 13.93 20.12 2.49
CA THR A 50 13.28 20.49 3.74
C THR A 50 14.21 20.33 4.94
N ASP A 51 14.01 21.17 5.96
CA ASP A 51 14.62 21.00 7.29
C ASP A 51 13.76 20.13 8.22
N ARG A 52 12.57 19.70 7.77
CA ARG A 52 11.60 18.92 8.56
C ARG A 52 11.85 17.42 8.37
N ILE A 53 13.03 16.98 8.82
CA ILE A 53 13.46 15.58 8.80
C ILE A 53 13.47 15.08 10.23
N TYR A 54 12.75 13.99 10.48
CA TYR A 54 12.55 13.41 11.80
C TYR A 54 13.04 11.97 11.83
N ASP A 55 13.78 11.61 12.85
CA ASP A 55 14.16 10.22 13.08
C ASP A 55 13.01 9.45 13.77
N PHE A 56 12.71 8.27 13.25
CA PHE A 56 11.77 7.33 13.85
C PHE A 56 12.48 5.99 14.05
N LYS A 57 12.62 5.58 15.31
CA LYS A 57 13.17 4.26 15.59
C LYS A 57 12.23 3.18 15.04
N TRP A 58 12.72 2.39 14.09
CA TRP A 58 11.94 1.32 13.49
C TRP A 58 11.54 0.27 14.55
N ILE A 59 10.26 -0.05 14.59
CA ILE A 59 9.64 -0.96 15.56
C ILE A 59 8.87 -2.10 14.90
N ASP A 60 9.17 -2.41 13.63
CA ASP A 60 8.48 -3.40 12.80
C ASP A 60 6.97 -3.10 12.64
N ASP A 61 6.64 -1.82 12.42
CA ASP A 61 5.27 -1.33 12.29
C ASP A 61 5.22 -0.14 11.32
N PHE A 62 4.72 -0.39 10.10
CA PHE A 62 4.58 0.65 9.08
C PHE A 62 3.50 1.68 9.43
N ALA A 63 2.36 1.22 9.99
CA ALA A 63 1.30 2.14 10.39
C ALA A 63 1.78 3.10 11.48
N ALA A 64 2.57 2.64 12.44
CA ALA A 64 3.13 3.51 13.48
C ALA A 64 4.04 4.59 12.87
N ALA A 65 4.92 4.24 11.92
CA ALA A 65 5.78 5.19 11.23
C ALA A 65 4.97 6.20 10.40
N ARG A 66 3.94 5.75 9.65
CA ARG A 66 3.07 6.63 8.88
C ARG A 66 2.20 7.52 9.76
N ASN A 67 1.69 7.02 10.88
CA ASN A 67 0.95 7.81 11.85
C ASN A 67 1.84 8.88 12.49
N TYR A 68 3.09 8.55 12.78
CA TYR A 68 4.07 9.54 13.23
C TYR A 68 4.34 10.59 12.15
N SER A 69 4.46 10.20 10.88
CA SER A 69 4.59 11.13 9.76
C SER A 69 3.39 12.08 9.67
N PHE A 70 2.17 11.56 9.74
CA PHE A 70 0.95 12.36 9.70
C PHE A 70 0.84 13.34 10.86
N SER A 71 1.37 12.99 12.05
CA SER A 71 1.41 13.89 13.21
C SER A 71 2.30 15.13 13.00
N LYS A 72 3.14 15.16 11.95
CA LYS A 72 4.00 16.29 11.61
C LYS A 72 3.36 17.26 10.62
N ALA A 73 2.26 16.87 9.99
CA ALA A 73 1.52 17.71 9.05
C ALA A 73 0.91 18.92 9.76
N THR A 74 1.09 20.11 9.19
CA THR A 74 0.55 21.37 9.74
C THR A 74 -0.39 22.09 8.79
N LYS A 75 -0.50 21.62 7.52
CA LYS A 75 -1.36 22.23 6.50
C LYS A 75 -2.77 21.64 6.54
N GLU A 76 -3.69 22.23 5.77
CA GLU A 76 -5.10 21.82 5.73
C GLU A 76 -5.29 20.37 5.29
N TYR A 77 -4.45 19.91 4.35
CA TYR A 77 -4.47 18.55 3.81
C TYR A 77 -3.11 17.88 3.95
N THR A 78 -3.14 16.58 4.22
CA THR A 78 -1.96 15.71 4.24
C THR A 78 -1.93 14.87 2.96
N PHE A 79 -0.88 15.01 2.17
CA PHE A 79 -0.55 14.19 1.01
C PHE A 79 0.54 13.21 1.39
N TRP A 80 0.46 11.96 0.93
CA TRP A 80 1.47 10.96 1.22
C TRP A 80 1.95 10.25 -0.05
N LEU A 81 3.24 9.97 -0.09
CA LEU A 81 3.91 9.23 -1.14
C LEU A 81 4.94 8.27 -0.54
N ASP A 82 5.23 7.20 -1.28
CA ASP A 82 6.42 6.39 -1.07
C ASP A 82 7.61 7.00 -1.83
N ALA A 83 8.84 6.68 -1.44
CA ALA A 83 10.03 7.34 -1.99
C ALA A 83 10.27 7.04 -3.48
N ASP A 84 9.67 5.97 -4.00
CA ASP A 84 9.72 5.55 -5.40
C ASP A 84 8.46 5.92 -6.21
N ASP A 85 7.55 6.71 -5.62
CA ASP A 85 6.41 7.31 -6.31
C ASP A 85 6.80 8.65 -6.97
N ILE A 86 6.16 8.98 -8.09
CA ILE A 86 6.27 10.28 -8.75
C ILE A 86 4.93 10.76 -9.29
N LEU A 87 4.79 12.07 -9.47
CA LEU A 87 3.78 12.68 -10.33
C LEU A 87 4.44 13.10 -11.65
N LEU A 88 3.89 12.65 -12.78
CA LEU A 88 4.33 13.08 -14.11
C LEU A 88 3.82 14.50 -14.40
N PRO A 89 4.41 15.24 -15.38
CA PRO A 89 4.05 16.64 -15.64
C PRO A 89 2.54 16.89 -15.76
N ASP A 90 1.83 16.07 -16.53
CA ASP A 90 0.37 16.21 -16.73
C ASP A 90 -0.38 16.02 -15.40
N ASP A 91 0.08 15.11 -14.53
CA ASP A 91 -0.52 14.87 -13.23
C ASP A 91 -0.16 15.94 -12.19
N GLN A 92 1.00 16.59 -12.35
CA GLN A 92 1.37 17.80 -11.58
C GLN A 92 0.41 18.95 -11.90
N GLU A 93 0.11 19.20 -13.17
CA GLU A 93 -0.86 20.23 -13.61
C GLU A 93 -2.27 19.95 -13.04
N LYS A 94 -2.72 18.69 -13.10
CA LYS A 94 -4.00 18.29 -12.50
C LYS A 94 -4.01 18.50 -10.97
N PHE A 95 -2.90 18.17 -10.29
CA PHE A 95 -2.78 18.37 -8.85
C PHE A 95 -2.87 19.86 -8.50
N LEU A 96 -2.16 20.74 -9.21
CA LEU A 96 -2.25 22.19 -9.01
C LEU A 96 -3.67 22.69 -9.23
N LYS A 97 -4.35 22.24 -10.28
CA LYS A 97 -5.75 22.59 -10.53
C LYS A 97 -6.67 22.15 -9.39
N VAL A 98 -6.50 20.93 -8.88
CA VAL A 98 -7.23 20.47 -7.70
C VAL A 98 -6.89 21.37 -6.52
N LYS A 99 -5.62 21.66 -6.23
CA LYS A 99 -5.20 22.53 -5.13
C LYS A 99 -5.84 23.92 -5.21
N GLU A 100 -6.02 24.48 -6.40
CA GLU A 100 -6.61 25.81 -6.63
C GLU A 100 -8.12 25.84 -6.47
N THR A 101 -8.81 24.83 -7.03
CA THR A 101 -10.27 24.81 -7.19
C THR A 101 -10.99 23.90 -6.20
N PHE A 102 -10.25 23.18 -5.35
CA PHE A 102 -10.82 22.17 -4.47
C PHE A 102 -11.75 22.76 -3.41
N GLU A 103 -12.95 22.23 -3.35
CA GLU A 103 -13.92 22.63 -2.35
C GLU A 103 -13.64 21.92 -1.01
N PRO A 104 -13.48 22.63 0.11
CA PRO A 104 -13.12 22.04 1.40
C PRO A 104 -14.24 21.19 2.03
N ILE A 105 -15.32 20.90 1.30
CA ILE A 105 -16.36 19.94 1.71
C ILE A 105 -15.88 18.49 1.64
N TYR A 106 -14.85 18.20 0.84
CA TYR A 106 -14.31 16.85 0.72
C TYR A 106 -13.27 16.56 1.81
N ASP A 107 -13.39 15.40 2.40
CA ASP A 107 -12.49 14.92 3.45
C ASP A 107 -11.25 14.21 2.86
N SER A 108 -11.35 13.70 1.64
CA SER A 108 -10.26 12.99 0.95
C SER A 108 -10.36 13.10 -0.57
N VAL A 109 -9.20 13.00 -1.22
CA VAL A 109 -9.07 12.81 -2.67
C VAL A 109 -8.49 11.44 -2.95
N LYS A 110 -9.23 10.63 -3.71
CA LYS A 110 -8.72 9.41 -4.32
C LYS A 110 -7.97 9.74 -5.61
N MET A 111 -6.80 9.14 -5.77
CA MET A 111 -5.96 9.23 -6.95
C MET A 111 -5.68 7.85 -7.52
N VAL A 112 -5.43 7.76 -8.81
CA VAL A 112 -4.96 6.53 -9.45
C VAL A 112 -3.55 6.22 -8.94
N TYR A 113 -3.30 4.99 -8.58
CA TYR A 113 -1.97 4.49 -8.26
C TYR A 113 -1.55 3.47 -9.30
N ALA A 114 -0.66 3.84 -10.18
CA ALA A 114 -0.17 2.98 -11.25
C ALA A 114 1.04 2.20 -10.76
N LEU A 115 0.88 0.88 -10.64
CA LEU A 115 1.93 -0.04 -10.18
C LEU A 115 2.83 -0.53 -11.30
N ASP A 116 2.33 -0.48 -12.55
CA ASP A 116 3.05 -0.88 -13.73
C ASP A 116 2.62 0.02 -14.90
N ARG A 117 3.57 0.57 -15.62
CA ARG A 117 3.31 1.44 -16.76
C ARG A 117 4.00 0.87 -17.99
N SER A 118 3.22 0.58 -19.03
CA SER A 118 3.75 0.16 -20.31
C SER A 118 4.56 1.27 -20.98
N THR A 119 5.40 0.91 -21.92
CA THR A 119 6.14 1.86 -22.77
C THR A 119 5.23 2.75 -23.60
N THR A 120 3.97 2.36 -23.80
CA THR A 120 2.93 3.14 -24.51
C THR A 120 2.18 4.10 -23.59
N GLY A 121 2.49 4.10 -22.26
CA GLY A 121 1.84 4.96 -21.29
C GLY A 121 0.56 4.40 -20.67
N GLU A 122 0.12 3.23 -21.11
CA GLU A 122 -1.03 2.54 -20.53
C GLU A 122 -0.64 1.84 -19.23
N PHE A 123 -1.60 1.73 -18.31
CA PHE A 123 -1.42 1.01 -17.04
C PHE A 123 -1.95 -0.41 -17.17
N SER A 124 -1.09 -1.40 -16.96
CA SER A 124 -1.52 -2.81 -16.89
C SER A 124 -2.06 -3.18 -15.50
N ASN A 125 -1.62 -2.44 -14.46
CA ASN A 125 -2.07 -2.65 -13.10
C ASN A 125 -2.17 -1.31 -12.37
N SER A 126 -3.38 -0.95 -11.94
CA SER A 126 -3.63 0.28 -11.18
C SER A 126 -4.75 0.09 -10.17
N LEU A 127 -4.74 0.89 -9.14
CA LEU A 127 -5.79 0.91 -8.12
C LEU A 127 -6.01 2.34 -7.60
N MET A 128 -7.17 2.58 -6.99
CA MET A 128 -7.49 3.87 -6.38
C MET A 128 -6.99 3.92 -4.93
N ARG A 129 -6.31 5.01 -4.56
CA ARG A 129 -5.85 5.25 -3.18
C ARG A 129 -6.28 6.63 -2.68
N ASN A 130 -6.68 6.71 -1.42
CA ASN A 130 -6.85 8.01 -0.74
C ASN A 130 -5.46 8.59 -0.51
N ARG A 131 -5.03 9.52 -1.38
CA ARG A 131 -3.67 10.10 -1.34
C ARG A 131 -3.63 11.46 -0.64
N LEU A 132 -4.68 12.25 -0.73
CA LEU A 132 -4.79 13.55 -0.09
C LEU A 132 -5.96 13.49 0.90
N VAL A 133 -5.71 13.79 2.17
CA VAL A 133 -6.72 13.70 3.23
C VAL A 133 -6.69 14.92 4.13
N LYS A 134 -7.85 15.32 4.65
CA LYS A 134 -7.99 16.45 5.57
C LYS A 134 -7.23 16.20 6.86
N THR A 135 -6.26 17.05 7.19
CA THR A 135 -5.36 16.89 8.34
C THR A 135 -6.12 16.93 9.66
N GLU A 136 -7.08 17.84 9.82
CA GLU A 136 -7.88 17.98 11.04
C GLU A 136 -8.69 16.74 11.42
N LYS A 137 -9.01 15.85 10.44
CA LYS A 137 -9.75 14.62 10.69
C LYS A 137 -8.93 13.57 11.44
N GLY A 138 -7.62 13.70 11.45
CA GLY A 138 -6.73 12.81 12.18
C GLY A 138 -6.81 11.35 11.79
N TYR A 139 -7.04 11.07 10.49
CA TYR A 139 -7.10 9.71 9.94
C TYR A 139 -5.88 8.89 10.31
N LYS A 140 -6.11 7.59 10.53
CA LYS A 140 -5.07 6.67 11.01
C LYS A 140 -4.77 5.58 9.99
N TRP A 141 -3.51 5.27 9.92
CA TRP A 141 -3.02 4.05 9.28
C TRP A 141 -3.20 2.88 10.24
N ILE A 142 -3.64 1.76 9.70
CA ILE A 142 -3.96 0.53 10.45
C ILE A 142 -3.24 -0.65 9.80
N GLY A 143 -2.67 -1.54 10.63
CA GLY A 143 -1.93 -2.73 10.24
C GLY A 143 -0.41 -2.52 10.27
N LYS A 144 0.33 -3.48 10.88
CA LYS A 144 1.80 -3.39 10.95
C LYS A 144 2.45 -3.51 9.58
N VAL A 145 1.86 -4.34 8.70
CA VAL A 145 2.27 -4.58 7.31
C VAL A 145 1.03 -4.52 6.44
N HIS A 146 1.18 -4.19 5.15
CA HIS A 146 0.07 -3.95 4.23
C HIS A 146 -0.97 -3.01 4.81
N GLU A 147 -0.47 -1.97 5.46
CA GLU A 147 -1.24 -0.97 6.16
C GLU A 147 -2.17 -0.22 5.19
N TYR A 148 -3.31 0.18 5.71
CA TYR A 148 -4.26 1.00 4.98
C TYR A 148 -4.63 2.24 5.76
N LEU A 149 -4.95 3.31 5.04
CA LEU A 149 -5.47 4.53 5.63
C LEU A 149 -6.99 4.41 5.76
N GLU A 150 -7.50 4.41 6.99
CA GLU A 150 -8.92 4.40 7.24
C GLU A 150 -9.49 5.80 7.04
N VAL A 151 -10.26 5.97 5.97
CA VAL A 151 -10.88 7.25 5.62
C VAL A 151 -12.40 7.13 5.66
N ILE A 152 -13.01 7.97 6.47
CA ILE A 152 -14.48 8.09 6.62
C ILE A 152 -14.87 9.51 6.26
N GLY A 153 -15.90 9.66 5.41
CA GLY A 153 -16.44 10.98 5.01
C GLY A 153 -16.59 11.14 3.51
N THR A 154 -16.61 12.39 3.07
CA THR A 154 -16.80 12.74 1.66
C THR A 154 -15.51 12.57 0.87
N VAL A 155 -15.58 11.84 -0.25
CA VAL A 155 -14.42 11.51 -1.07
C VAL A 155 -14.59 12.07 -2.48
N PHE A 156 -13.62 12.86 -2.91
CA PHE A 156 -13.49 13.27 -4.31
C PHE A 156 -12.61 12.26 -5.06
N THR A 157 -13.07 11.77 -6.19
CA THR A 157 -12.28 10.90 -7.06
C THR A 157 -11.70 11.72 -8.20
N SER A 158 -10.38 11.77 -8.29
CA SER A 158 -9.64 12.47 -9.34
C SER A 158 -9.03 11.50 -10.35
N ASP A 159 -8.65 12.05 -11.49
CA ASP A 159 -7.87 11.37 -12.53
C ASP A 159 -6.35 11.61 -12.40
N ILE A 160 -5.92 12.23 -11.30
CA ILE A 160 -4.49 12.38 -10.97
C ILE A 160 -3.88 10.99 -10.79
N CYS A 161 -2.77 10.73 -11.43
CA CYS A 161 -2.05 9.47 -11.32
C CYS A 161 -0.73 9.63 -10.57
N VAL A 162 -0.60 8.89 -9.49
CA VAL A 162 0.68 8.65 -8.81
C VAL A 162 1.31 7.43 -9.46
N THR A 163 2.47 7.57 -10.08
CA THR A 163 3.18 6.49 -10.76
C THR A 163 4.24 5.90 -9.86
N HIS A 164 4.16 4.59 -9.62
CA HIS A 164 5.17 3.83 -8.88
C HIS A 164 6.31 3.42 -9.83
N LEU A 165 7.53 3.83 -9.49
CA LEU A 165 8.74 3.51 -10.28
C LEU A 165 9.80 2.86 -9.39
N SER A 166 9.48 1.67 -8.87
CA SER A 166 10.44 0.93 -8.06
C SER A 166 11.65 0.48 -8.89
N ILE A 167 12.80 0.61 -8.30
CA ILE A 167 14.06 0.03 -8.82
C ILE A 167 14.49 -1.21 -8.02
N LYS A 168 13.73 -1.54 -6.98
CA LYS A 168 14.03 -2.70 -6.13
C LYS A 168 13.60 -3.96 -6.85
N THR A 169 14.54 -4.86 -7.04
CA THR A 169 14.32 -6.17 -7.63
C THR A 169 14.57 -7.25 -6.57
N GLY A 170 13.71 -8.27 -6.58
CA GLY A 170 13.84 -9.42 -5.69
C GLY A 170 12.81 -9.45 -4.55
N LYS A 171 12.53 -10.67 -4.11
CA LYS A 171 11.63 -10.92 -2.98
C LYS A 171 12.38 -10.67 -1.68
N THR A 172 11.69 -10.15 -0.68
CA THR A 172 12.21 -9.92 0.67
C THR A 172 11.30 -10.62 1.67
N ASP A 173 11.89 -11.19 2.71
CA ASP A 173 11.17 -11.82 3.81
C ASP A 173 10.77 -10.84 4.93
N ARG A 174 11.04 -9.52 4.74
CA ARG A 174 10.82 -8.50 5.77
C ARG A 174 9.39 -8.53 6.31
N ASN A 175 8.40 -8.55 5.42
CA ASN A 175 7.00 -8.52 5.81
C ASN A 175 6.62 -9.80 6.57
N LEU A 176 7.06 -10.96 6.08
CA LEU A 176 6.83 -12.22 6.78
C LEU A 176 7.44 -12.22 8.18
N ARG A 177 8.67 -11.72 8.34
CA ARG A 177 9.31 -11.61 9.67
C ARG A 177 8.51 -10.72 10.64
N ILE A 178 7.89 -9.65 10.14
CA ILE A 178 7.04 -8.79 10.98
C ILE A 178 5.79 -9.57 11.44
N TYR A 179 5.16 -10.33 10.55
CA TYR A 179 4.01 -11.17 10.91
C TYR A 179 4.38 -12.28 11.89
N GLU A 180 5.49 -12.98 11.67
CA GLU A 180 5.94 -14.04 12.59
C GLU A 180 6.25 -13.47 13.98
N LYS A 181 6.89 -12.31 14.06
CA LYS A 181 7.10 -11.61 15.33
C LYS A 181 5.78 -11.23 16.01
N GLN A 182 4.77 -10.77 15.25
CA GLN A 182 3.45 -10.48 15.79
C GLN A 182 2.80 -11.73 16.41
N LYS A 183 2.95 -12.90 15.79
CA LYS A 183 2.49 -14.18 16.35
C LYS A 183 3.23 -14.55 17.64
N GLU A 184 4.56 -14.39 17.66
CA GLU A 184 5.38 -14.65 18.86
C GLU A 184 4.98 -13.74 20.04
N GLU A 185 4.63 -12.49 19.75
CA GLU A 185 4.12 -11.53 20.74
C GLU A 185 2.70 -11.85 21.21
N GLY A 186 2.03 -12.85 20.65
CA GLY A 186 0.66 -13.24 20.98
C GLY A 186 -0.40 -12.23 20.51
N VAL A 187 -0.08 -11.36 19.58
CA VAL A 187 -1.02 -10.39 19.01
C VAL A 187 -1.85 -11.09 17.91
N PRO A 188 -3.18 -11.17 18.07
CA PRO A 188 -4.02 -11.89 17.12
C PRO A 188 -4.01 -11.21 15.74
N PHE A 189 -4.03 -12.02 14.69
CA PHE A 189 -4.20 -11.53 13.33
C PHE A 189 -5.63 -11.11 13.08
N SER A 190 -5.80 -9.93 12.47
CA SER A 190 -7.07 -9.55 11.83
C SER A 190 -7.32 -10.41 10.59
N PRO A 191 -8.55 -10.44 10.04
CA PRO A 191 -8.81 -11.10 8.76
C PRO A 191 -7.85 -10.62 7.66
N ARG A 192 -7.57 -9.33 7.60
CA ARG A 192 -6.62 -8.74 6.66
C ARG A 192 -5.20 -9.28 6.87
N ASP A 193 -4.73 -9.37 8.09
CA ASP A 193 -3.41 -9.91 8.40
C ASP A 193 -3.28 -11.38 7.96
N LEU A 194 -4.32 -12.19 8.19
CA LEU A 194 -4.37 -13.58 7.74
C LEU A 194 -4.22 -13.71 6.23
N TYR A 195 -4.96 -12.90 5.46
CA TYR A 195 -4.89 -12.90 4.00
C TYR A 195 -3.49 -12.51 3.51
N TYR A 196 -2.94 -11.40 4.01
CA TYR A 196 -1.64 -10.91 3.56
C TYR A 196 -0.48 -11.78 4.08
N HIS A 197 -0.58 -12.35 5.27
CA HIS A 197 0.37 -13.36 5.73
C HIS A 197 0.37 -14.58 4.79
N GLY A 198 -0.80 -15.04 4.36
CA GLY A 198 -0.92 -16.06 3.33
C GLY A 198 -0.19 -15.67 2.04
N ASN A 199 -0.37 -14.41 1.57
CA ASN A 199 0.32 -13.90 0.38
C ASN A 199 1.85 -13.90 0.54
N GLU A 200 2.37 -13.43 1.68
CA GLU A 200 3.83 -13.42 1.95
C GLU A 200 4.40 -14.84 1.98
N CYS A 201 3.72 -15.77 2.65
CA CYS A 201 4.12 -17.17 2.67
C CYS A 201 4.09 -17.80 1.26
N TYR A 202 3.05 -17.52 0.48
CA TYR A 202 2.91 -18.00 -0.91
C TYR A 202 4.06 -17.51 -1.77
N GLU A 203 4.38 -16.23 -1.73
CA GLU A 203 5.46 -15.61 -2.50
C GLU A 203 6.85 -16.20 -2.18
N LEU A 204 7.04 -16.67 -0.95
CA LEU A 204 8.29 -17.31 -0.50
C LEU A 204 8.29 -18.82 -0.68
N GLY A 205 7.21 -19.42 -1.23
CA GLY A 205 7.10 -20.85 -1.46
C GLY A 205 6.76 -21.68 -0.21
N GLU A 206 6.36 -21.03 0.88
CA GLU A 206 5.93 -21.70 2.12
C GLU A 206 4.46 -22.14 2.03
N PHE A 207 4.14 -22.97 1.01
CA PHE A 207 2.77 -23.29 0.60
C PHE A 207 1.88 -23.85 1.71
N LYS A 208 2.44 -24.65 2.64
CA LYS A 208 1.67 -25.16 3.78
C LYS A 208 1.17 -24.02 4.68
N LYS A 209 2.07 -23.13 5.10
CA LYS A 209 1.71 -21.97 5.94
C LYS A 209 0.78 -21.02 5.21
N ALA A 210 1.00 -20.82 3.90
CA ALA A 210 0.14 -19.99 3.06
C ALA A 210 -1.30 -20.52 3.06
N PHE A 211 -1.48 -21.82 2.80
CA PHE A 211 -2.78 -22.47 2.81
C PHE A 211 -3.46 -22.36 4.18
N GLU A 212 -2.74 -22.64 5.26
CA GLU A 212 -3.27 -22.51 6.64
C GLU A 212 -3.78 -21.09 6.91
N SER A 213 -3.09 -20.07 6.43
CA SER A 213 -3.48 -18.67 6.60
C SER A 213 -4.69 -18.28 5.75
N TYR A 214 -4.73 -18.71 4.48
CA TYR A 214 -5.90 -18.49 3.64
C TYR A 214 -7.15 -19.18 4.20
N ARG A 215 -7.00 -20.41 4.68
CA ARG A 215 -8.10 -21.12 5.32
C ARG A 215 -8.60 -20.39 6.56
N ALA A 216 -7.70 -20.00 7.46
CA ALA A 216 -8.05 -19.25 8.65
C ALA A 216 -8.70 -17.89 8.30
N PHE A 217 -8.26 -17.23 7.22
CA PHE A 217 -8.89 -16.00 6.71
C PHE A 217 -10.34 -16.26 6.27
N LEU A 218 -10.56 -17.27 5.44
CA LEU A 218 -11.88 -17.63 4.92
C LEU A 218 -12.83 -18.04 6.05
N ASP A 219 -12.35 -18.76 7.05
CA ASP A 219 -13.11 -19.17 8.23
C ASP A 219 -13.58 -17.97 9.10
N THR A 220 -13.01 -16.76 8.90
CA THR A 220 -13.50 -15.55 9.58
C THR A 220 -14.82 -15.03 9.02
N GLU A 221 -15.17 -15.36 7.76
CA GLU A 221 -16.32 -14.83 7.02
C GLU A 221 -16.38 -13.28 6.93
N LYS A 222 -15.24 -12.61 7.14
CA LYS A 222 -15.13 -11.14 7.21
C LYS A 222 -14.27 -10.54 6.10
N GLY A 223 -13.94 -11.32 5.08
CA GLY A 223 -13.12 -10.87 3.96
C GLY A 223 -13.89 -9.99 2.97
N TRP A 224 -13.16 -9.09 2.32
CA TRP A 224 -13.65 -8.48 1.09
C TRP A 224 -13.74 -9.54 -0.01
N VAL A 225 -14.77 -9.46 -0.86
CA VAL A 225 -15.08 -10.50 -1.87
C VAL A 225 -13.87 -10.85 -2.75
N GLU A 226 -13.10 -9.86 -3.22
CA GLU A 226 -11.92 -10.12 -4.05
C GLU A 226 -10.77 -10.78 -3.27
N ASP A 227 -10.61 -10.46 -1.99
CA ASP A 227 -9.64 -11.12 -1.12
C ASP A 227 -10.05 -12.58 -0.86
N CYS A 228 -11.35 -12.85 -0.71
CA CYS A 228 -11.89 -14.23 -0.58
C CYS A 228 -11.61 -15.05 -1.85
N ILE A 229 -11.94 -14.49 -3.02
CA ILE A 229 -11.67 -15.16 -4.32
C ILE A 229 -10.16 -15.39 -4.49
N GLY A 230 -9.33 -14.38 -4.17
CA GLY A 230 -7.88 -14.50 -4.21
C GLY A 230 -7.32 -15.54 -3.24
N ALA A 231 -7.93 -15.69 -2.05
CA ALA A 231 -7.55 -16.71 -1.08
C ALA A 231 -7.90 -18.12 -1.56
N TYR A 232 -9.04 -18.31 -2.20
CA TYR A 232 -9.40 -19.59 -2.83
C TYR A 232 -8.47 -19.91 -4.00
N ASP A 233 -8.16 -18.94 -4.85
CA ASP A 233 -7.27 -19.13 -6.00
C ASP A 233 -5.87 -19.55 -5.56
N LYS A 234 -5.21 -18.75 -4.73
CA LYS A 234 -3.86 -19.03 -4.24
C LYS A 234 -3.82 -20.22 -3.27
N GLY A 235 -4.87 -20.41 -2.46
CA GLY A 235 -4.98 -21.57 -1.58
C GLY A 235 -5.11 -22.87 -2.34
N GLY A 236 -5.88 -22.88 -3.45
CA GLY A 236 -5.93 -24.02 -4.37
C GLY A 236 -4.58 -24.30 -5.01
N GLU A 237 -3.86 -23.28 -5.46
CA GLU A 237 -2.49 -23.44 -5.96
C GLU A 237 -1.53 -24.02 -4.89
N CYS A 238 -1.65 -23.56 -3.64
CA CYS A 238 -0.88 -24.14 -2.55
C CYS A 238 -1.16 -25.66 -2.40
N LEU A 239 -2.43 -26.06 -2.49
CA LEU A 239 -2.81 -27.48 -2.42
C LEU A 239 -2.22 -28.28 -3.58
N LEU A 240 -2.21 -27.73 -4.81
CA LEU A 240 -1.54 -28.35 -5.96
C LEU A 240 -0.05 -28.55 -5.71
N GLN A 241 0.65 -27.52 -5.19
CA GLN A 241 2.08 -27.62 -4.84
C GLN A 241 2.35 -28.66 -3.74
N LEU A 242 1.36 -28.94 -2.90
CA LEU A 242 1.44 -29.95 -1.84
C LEU A 242 0.99 -31.35 -2.31
N GLY A 243 0.66 -31.53 -3.60
CA GLY A 243 0.20 -32.82 -4.17
C GLY A 243 -1.22 -33.21 -3.76
N ARG A 244 -2.04 -32.24 -3.33
CA ARG A 244 -3.42 -32.44 -2.85
C ARG A 244 -4.46 -32.03 -3.91
N GLU A 245 -4.36 -32.60 -5.11
CA GLU A 245 -5.11 -32.19 -6.31
C GLU A 245 -6.62 -32.17 -6.11
N LYS A 246 -7.21 -33.22 -5.52
CA LYS A 246 -8.67 -33.29 -5.28
C LYS A 246 -9.18 -32.21 -4.35
N GLU A 247 -8.37 -31.84 -3.36
CA GLU A 247 -8.72 -30.78 -2.43
C GLU A 247 -8.56 -29.41 -3.09
N ALA A 248 -7.56 -29.25 -3.95
CA ALA A 248 -7.38 -28.04 -4.75
C ALA A 248 -8.59 -27.78 -5.65
N GLU A 249 -9.07 -28.80 -6.35
CA GLU A 249 -10.26 -28.72 -7.20
C GLU A 249 -11.47 -28.22 -6.42
N LEU A 250 -11.76 -28.83 -5.27
CA LEU A 250 -12.87 -28.40 -4.41
C LEU A 250 -12.68 -26.95 -3.94
N PHE A 251 -11.46 -26.58 -3.57
CA PHE A 251 -11.14 -25.24 -3.10
C PHE A 251 -11.33 -24.18 -4.18
N PHE A 252 -10.99 -24.47 -5.43
CA PHE A 252 -11.30 -23.61 -6.56
C PHE A 252 -12.80 -23.44 -6.80
N TYR A 253 -13.61 -24.52 -6.71
CA TYR A 253 -15.07 -24.44 -6.85
C TYR A 253 -15.72 -23.59 -5.75
N GLU A 254 -15.21 -23.62 -4.51
CA GLU A 254 -15.75 -22.82 -3.41
C GLU A 254 -15.68 -21.31 -3.70
N SER A 255 -14.74 -20.83 -4.52
CA SER A 255 -14.66 -19.42 -4.93
C SER A 255 -15.91 -18.92 -5.68
N PHE A 256 -16.62 -19.81 -6.38
CA PHE A 256 -17.80 -19.46 -7.19
C PHE A 256 -19.04 -19.11 -6.37
N VAL A 257 -19.01 -19.38 -5.07
CA VAL A 257 -20.09 -18.97 -4.14
C VAL A 257 -20.03 -17.46 -3.87
N HIS A 258 -18.85 -16.83 -4.04
CA HIS A 258 -18.64 -15.43 -3.69
C HIS A 258 -18.97 -14.46 -4.82
N ASP A 259 -18.74 -14.86 -6.09
CA ASP A 259 -19.05 -14.07 -7.29
C ASP A 259 -18.96 -14.95 -8.54
N LEU A 260 -19.14 -14.32 -9.72
CA LEU A 260 -18.98 -15.01 -11.01
C LEU A 260 -17.59 -15.67 -11.11
N PRO A 261 -17.53 -16.88 -11.73
CA PRO A 261 -16.25 -17.58 -11.92
C PRO A 261 -15.21 -16.73 -12.62
N ARG A 262 -14.01 -16.66 -12.06
CA ARG A 262 -12.86 -15.95 -12.65
C ARG A 262 -12.18 -16.85 -13.68
N ALA A 263 -11.79 -16.27 -14.83
CA ALA A 263 -11.20 -17.01 -15.94
C ALA A 263 -9.94 -17.81 -15.55
N ASN A 264 -9.05 -17.22 -14.71
CA ASN A 264 -7.85 -17.88 -14.22
C ASN A 264 -8.17 -19.14 -13.39
N ILE A 265 -9.21 -19.11 -12.55
CA ILE A 265 -9.65 -20.26 -11.75
C ILE A 265 -10.27 -21.32 -12.66
N CYS A 266 -11.11 -20.91 -13.62
CA CYS A 266 -11.67 -21.85 -14.60
C CYS A 266 -10.59 -22.59 -15.40
N CYS A 267 -9.51 -21.89 -15.81
CA CYS A 267 -8.37 -22.52 -16.50
C CYS A 267 -7.59 -23.52 -15.65
N LYS A 268 -7.66 -23.43 -14.32
CA LYS A 268 -7.02 -24.38 -13.41
C LYS A 268 -7.86 -25.62 -13.14
N LEU A 269 -9.16 -25.55 -13.43
CA LEU A 269 -10.12 -26.65 -13.30
C LEU A 269 -10.25 -27.50 -14.58
N GLY A 270 -9.81 -27.00 -15.73
CA GLY A 270 -9.84 -27.68 -17.03
C GLY A 270 -8.51 -28.19 -17.48
#